data_24b379535d9a60d3a15eefd5df68f346
#
_entry.id   24b379535d9a60d3a15eefd5df68f346
#
_cell.length_a   1.000
_cell.length_b   1.000
_cell.length_c   1.000
_cell.angle_alpha   90.00
_cell.angle_beta   90.00
_cell.angle_gamma   90.00
#
_symmetry.space_group_name_H-M   'P 1'
#
loop_
_entity.id
_entity.type
_entity.pdbx_description
1 polymer ?
#
loop_
_entity_poly.entity_id
_entity_poly.type
_entity_poly.pdbx_seq_one_letter_code
_entity_poly.pdbx_strand_id
1 'polypeptide(L)'
;MQFTKIASSLALAVSLTITGALAAELPAKQASQQEAQIQLQQIRNATVKITFAGTTFLIDPMLAKKGAYPGFEGTYRSELRNPLVDLPMSEADVMAGVDAIIVTHTHLDHWDDAAQKLLPKNIPLYVQNESDAEIIREQGFVDVRILKDHAEFQGVTLTKTGGQHGTDKMYQLPQLAESLGVAMGVVFQAPGQKTLYLVGDTIWRSEVDQALANYSPDVILINAGYARLTGYDGAIIMGKEDVVRASKAVPDATLVATHMDAINHMGQSRSELKEYVEQQGIAERVEIPEDGAVVKF
;
A
#
# COMPACT_ATOMS: atom_id res chain seq x y z
N MET A 1 111.56 -10.55 -13.70
CA MET A 1 111.51 -9.77 -12.47
C MET A 1 110.51 -8.66 -12.63
N GLN A 2 109.30 -8.88 -12.24
CA GLN A 2 108.31 -7.83 -12.21
C GLN A 2 107.30 -8.15 -11.11
N PHE A 3 107.16 -7.26 -10.16
CA PHE A 3 106.26 -7.36 -9.02
C PHE A 3 104.89 -6.93 -9.43
N THR A 4 103.94 -7.79 -9.20
CA THR A 4 102.52 -7.48 -9.41
C THR A 4 101.87 -7.02 -8.08
N LYS A 5 101.38 -5.80 -8.06
CA LYS A 5 100.64 -5.24 -6.92
C LYS A 5 99.21 -5.65 -7.00
N ILE A 6 98.70 -6.27 -5.94
CA ILE A 6 97.29 -6.60 -5.75
C ILE A 6 96.67 -5.40 -5.09
N ALA A 7 95.65 -4.81 -5.75
CA ALA A 7 94.77 -3.76 -5.18
C ALA A 7 93.46 -4.41 -4.74
N SER A 8 93.20 -4.38 -3.42
CA SER A 8 91.95 -4.82 -2.85
C SER A 8 90.95 -3.67 -2.91
N SER A 9 89.88 -3.86 -3.69
CA SER A 9 88.72 -2.95 -3.71
C SER A 9 87.69 -3.40 -2.73
N LEU A 10 87.43 -2.58 -1.73
CA LEU A 10 86.34 -2.77 -0.74
C LEU A 10 85.01 -2.28 -1.34
N ALA A 11 84.14 -3.17 -1.65
CA ALA A 11 82.77 -2.82 -2.11
C ALA A 11 81.86 -2.60 -0.91
N LEU A 12 81.38 -1.37 -0.73
CA LEU A 12 80.45 -0.97 0.28
C LEU A 12 79.03 -1.29 -0.25
N ALA A 13 78.37 -2.32 0.30
CA ALA A 13 76.98 -2.65 -0.01
C ALA A 13 76.07 -1.74 0.79
N VAL A 14 75.41 -0.81 0.12
CA VAL A 14 74.29 -0.01 0.70
C VAL A 14 73.00 -0.82 0.58
N SER A 15 72.50 -1.32 1.70
CA SER A 15 71.21 -1.98 1.80
C SER A 15 70.10 -0.93 1.84
N LEU A 16 69.37 -0.77 0.75
CA LEU A 16 68.14 0.03 0.71
C LEU A 16 66.97 -0.81 1.31
N THR A 17 66.63 -0.52 2.56
CA THR A 17 65.39 -1.07 3.15
C THR A 17 64.18 -0.29 2.63
N ILE A 18 63.43 -0.88 1.69
CA ILE A 18 62.15 -0.37 1.26
C ILE A 18 61.13 -0.77 2.34
N THR A 19 60.75 0.17 3.21
CA THR A 19 59.59 0.03 4.10
C THR A 19 58.32 0.18 3.26
N GLY A 20 57.79 -0.95 2.81
CA GLY A 20 56.45 -1.01 2.22
C GLY A 20 55.43 -0.67 3.29
N ALA A 21 54.81 0.50 3.19
CA ALA A 21 53.61 0.82 3.96
C ALA A 21 52.51 -0.09 3.46
N LEU A 22 52.12 -1.10 4.26
CA LEU A 22 50.84 -1.79 4.09
C LEU A 22 49.72 -0.78 4.36
N ALA A 23 49.10 -0.28 3.31
CA ALA A 23 47.83 0.37 3.42
C ALA A 23 46.82 -0.70 3.88
N ALA A 24 46.43 -0.65 5.15
CA ALA A 24 45.31 -1.44 5.62
C ALA A 24 44.03 -0.96 4.89
N GLU A 25 43.60 -1.72 3.91
CA GLU A 25 42.25 -1.58 3.37
C GLU A 25 41.27 -1.79 4.53
N LEU A 26 40.61 -0.71 4.93
CA LEU A 26 39.46 -0.78 5.82
C LEU A 26 38.44 -1.69 5.15
N PRO A 27 37.88 -2.69 5.86
CA PRO A 27 36.85 -3.53 5.28
C PRO A 27 35.71 -2.62 4.85
N ALA A 28 35.38 -2.63 3.56
CA ALA A 28 34.14 -2.02 3.06
C ALA A 28 33.01 -2.56 3.92
N LYS A 29 32.31 -1.64 4.60
CA LYS A 29 31.15 -1.92 5.38
C LYS A 29 30.19 -2.64 4.41
N GLN A 30 30.10 -3.97 4.53
CA GLN A 30 29.01 -4.72 3.91
C GLN A 30 27.74 -4.12 4.51
N ALA A 31 27.13 -3.19 3.77
CA ALA A 31 25.74 -2.88 3.95
C ALA A 31 25.03 -4.22 3.78
N SER A 32 24.56 -4.79 4.87
CA SER A 32 23.63 -5.90 4.81
C SER A 32 22.52 -5.42 3.88
N GLN A 33 22.39 -6.03 2.71
CA GLN A 33 21.17 -5.97 1.92
C GLN A 33 20.12 -6.67 2.79
N GLN A 34 19.57 -5.94 3.74
CA GLN A 34 18.31 -6.27 4.35
C GLN A 34 17.34 -6.08 3.20
N GLU A 35 16.86 -7.20 2.64
CA GLU A 35 15.80 -7.16 1.64
C GLU A 35 14.74 -6.22 2.22
N ALA A 36 14.52 -5.10 1.55
CA ALA A 36 13.58 -4.12 2.04
C ALA A 36 12.20 -4.73 1.87
N GLN A 37 11.70 -5.24 2.96
CA GLN A 37 10.50 -6.04 3.05
C GLN A 37 9.28 -5.12 3.00
N ILE A 38 8.33 -5.41 2.11
CA ILE A 38 7.01 -4.76 2.18
C ILE A 38 6.35 -5.23 3.47
N GLN A 39 5.94 -4.29 4.31
CA GLN A 39 5.14 -4.58 5.49
C GLN A 39 3.78 -3.91 5.36
N LEU A 40 2.73 -4.69 5.51
CA LEU A 40 1.35 -4.22 5.52
C LEU A 40 0.72 -4.53 6.87
N GLN A 41 0.21 -3.53 7.56
CA GLN A 41 -0.59 -3.68 8.77
C GLN A 41 -2.05 -3.36 8.46
N GLN A 42 -2.91 -4.36 8.59
CA GLN A 42 -4.36 -4.16 8.55
C GLN A 42 -4.79 -3.40 9.81
N ILE A 43 -5.28 -2.19 9.65
CA ILE A 43 -5.82 -1.44 10.79
C ILE A 43 -7.28 -1.81 10.99
N ARG A 44 -8.14 -1.42 10.06
CA ARG A 44 -9.58 -1.73 10.07
C ARG A 44 -10.20 -1.28 8.75
N ASN A 45 -11.16 -2.02 8.21
CA ASN A 45 -11.82 -1.66 6.96
C ASN A 45 -10.80 -1.56 5.80
N ALA A 46 -10.86 -0.49 5.00
CA ALA A 46 -9.86 -0.15 3.99
C ALA A 46 -8.61 0.52 4.58
N THR A 47 -8.61 0.85 5.89
CA THR A 47 -7.46 1.50 6.53
C THR A 47 -6.32 0.51 6.72
N VAL A 48 -5.23 0.72 6.00
CA VAL A 48 -3.99 -0.06 6.11
C VAL A 48 -2.78 0.85 6.26
N LYS A 49 -1.76 0.39 6.99
CA LYS A 49 -0.46 1.03 7.06
C LYS A 49 0.52 0.20 6.24
N ILE A 50 1.14 0.82 5.24
CA ILE A 50 2.08 0.18 4.32
C ILE A 50 3.46 0.78 4.54
N THR A 51 4.43 -0.03 4.95
CA THR A 51 5.85 0.34 4.88
C THR A 51 6.44 -0.26 3.62
N PHE A 52 6.93 0.60 2.73
CA PHE A 52 7.46 0.27 1.42
C PHE A 52 8.79 1.00 1.19
N ALA A 53 9.85 0.29 0.90
CA ALA A 53 11.19 0.87 0.70
C ALA A 53 11.64 1.82 1.84
N GLY A 54 11.23 1.54 3.08
CA GLY A 54 11.56 2.37 4.25
C GLY A 54 10.63 3.56 4.49
N THR A 55 9.68 3.82 3.60
CA THR A 55 8.66 4.88 3.74
C THR A 55 7.34 4.29 4.18
N THR A 56 6.66 4.92 5.12
CA THR A 56 5.39 4.44 5.67
C THR A 56 4.22 5.31 5.24
N PHE A 57 3.25 4.69 4.58
CA PHE A 57 2.02 5.31 4.11
C PHE A 57 0.83 4.83 4.95
N LEU A 58 -0.05 5.74 5.34
CA LEU A 58 -1.38 5.40 5.89
C LEU A 58 -2.42 5.56 4.77
N ILE A 59 -3.12 4.49 4.49
CA ILE A 59 -4.11 4.43 3.41
C ILE A 59 -5.51 4.55 4.00
N ASP A 60 -6.35 5.39 3.41
CA ASP A 60 -7.79 5.49 3.67
C ASP A 60 -8.17 5.48 5.16
N PRO A 61 -7.69 6.46 5.95
CA PRO A 61 -7.87 6.44 7.40
C PRO A 61 -9.33 6.69 7.82
N MET A 62 -9.97 5.64 8.35
CA MET A 62 -11.23 5.68 9.08
C MET A 62 -10.95 5.42 10.55
N LEU A 63 -10.90 6.47 11.39
CA LEU A 63 -10.39 6.41 12.76
C LEU A 63 -11.44 6.56 13.86
N ALA A 64 -12.70 6.75 13.52
CA ALA A 64 -13.78 6.89 14.51
C ALA A 64 -13.98 5.63 15.34
N LYS A 65 -14.50 5.81 16.55
CA LYS A 65 -14.89 4.73 17.45
C LYS A 65 -16.06 3.93 16.87
N LYS A 66 -16.18 2.67 17.26
CA LYS A 66 -17.32 1.83 16.93
C LYS A 66 -18.64 2.57 17.13
N GLY A 67 -19.53 2.46 16.14
CA GLY A 67 -20.88 3.02 16.17
C GLY A 67 -20.96 4.55 16.08
N ALA A 68 -19.88 5.24 15.73
CA ALA A 68 -19.85 6.72 15.66
C ALA A 68 -20.86 7.27 14.64
N TYR A 69 -21.03 6.59 13.51
CA TYR A 69 -21.89 7.03 12.41
C TYR A 69 -23.12 6.14 12.23
N PRO A 70 -24.24 6.63 11.68
CA PRO A 70 -25.32 5.77 11.21
C PRO A 70 -24.78 4.86 10.09
N GLY A 71 -25.50 3.77 9.81
CA GLY A 71 -25.26 2.99 8.60
C GLY A 71 -25.52 3.83 7.34
N PHE A 72 -24.84 3.50 6.25
CA PHE A 72 -25.01 4.25 5.01
C PHE A 72 -26.40 4.01 4.42
N GLU A 73 -27.15 5.08 4.24
CA GLU A 73 -28.51 5.01 3.72
C GLU A 73 -28.53 4.42 2.30
N GLY A 74 -29.54 3.58 1.99
CA GLY A 74 -29.65 2.93 0.68
C GLY A 74 -28.67 1.77 0.47
N THR A 75 -27.91 1.36 1.48
CA THR A 75 -26.96 0.25 1.41
C THR A 75 -27.43 -0.98 2.18
N TYR A 76 -26.79 -2.11 1.96
CA TYR A 76 -27.06 -3.36 2.67
C TYR A 76 -26.82 -3.18 4.19
N ARG A 77 -27.70 -3.69 5.04
CA ARG A 77 -27.68 -3.58 6.52
C ARG A 77 -27.53 -2.15 7.04
N SER A 78 -28.19 -1.18 6.40
CA SER A 78 -28.10 0.25 6.76
C SER A 78 -28.65 0.58 8.16
N GLU A 79 -29.30 -0.35 8.85
CA GLU A 79 -29.69 -0.25 10.25
C GLU A 79 -28.51 -0.36 11.24
N LEU A 80 -27.37 -0.89 10.81
CA LEU A 80 -26.18 -1.04 11.63
C LEU A 80 -25.33 0.24 11.63
N ARG A 81 -24.83 0.62 12.81
CA ARG A 81 -24.01 1.84 12.95
C ARG A 81 -22.54 1.54 12.66
N ASN A 82 -21.92 2.42 11.88
CA ASN A 82 -20.50 2.34 11.48
C ASN A 82 -19.55 3.08 12.44
N PRO A 83 -18.29 2.64 12.58
CA PRO A 83 -17.80 1.30 12.25
C PRO A 83 -18.45 0.22 13.11
N LEU A 84 -18.48 -1.04 12.64
CA LEU A 84 -19.06 -2.19 13.37
C LEU A 84 -18.12 -2.70 14.48
N VAL A 85 -16.84 -2.38 14.40
CA VAL A 85 -15.78 -2.82 15.32
C VAL A 85 -14.94 -1.63 15.78
N ASP A 86 -14.27 -1.76 16.93
CA ASP A 86 -13.33 -0.75 17.41
C ASP A 86 -12.00 -0.81 16.64
N LEU A 87 -11.17 0.23 16.76
CA LEU A 87 -9.78 0.18 16.31
C LEU A 87 -9.03 -0.88 17.15
N PRO A 88 -8.12 -1.65 16.53
CA PRO A 88 -7.34 -2.67 17.23
C PRO A 88 -6.21 -2.07 18.10
N MET A 89 -5.95 -0.77 17.94
CA MET A 89 -4.91 -0.02 18.64
C MET A 89 -5.33 1.44 18.82
N SER A 90 -4.55 2.24 19.55
CA SER A 90 -4.81 3.67 19.70
C SER A 90 -4.60 4.42 18.38
N GLU A 91 -5.30 5.55 18.22
CA GLU A 91 -5.12 6.44 17.06
C GLU A 91 -3.66 6.94 16.97
N ALA A 92 -2.98 7.13 18.11
CA ALA A 92 -1.56 7.50 18.16
C ALA A 92 -0.66 6.40 17.59
N ASP A 93 -0.95 5.12 17.88
CA ASP A 93 -0.21 3.99 17.32
C ASP A 93 -0.47 3.81 15.82
N VAL A 94 -1.70 4.08 15.36
CA VAL A 94 -2.01 4.12 13.92
C VAL A 94 -1.14 5.16 13.23
N MET A 95 -0.96 6.34 13.81
CA MET A 95 -0.19 7.44 13.24
C MET A 95 1.33 7.32 13.42
N ALA A 96 1.79 6.48 14.35
CA ALA A 96 3.21 6.36 14.65
C ALA A 96 4.03 5.96 13.40
N GLY A 97 5.02 6.80 13.05
CA GLY A 97 5.94 6.57 11.94
C GLY A 97 5.34 6.75 10.55
N VAL A 98 4.15 7.35 10.41
CA VAL A 98 3.54 7.65 9.10
C VAL A 98 4.23 8.86 8.47
N ASP A 99 4.76 8.68 7.25
CA ASP A 99 5.44 9.71 6.46
C ASP A 99 4.48 10.45 5.51
N ALA A 100 3.48 9.76 4.98
CA ALA A 100 2.46 10.32 4.10
C ALA A 100 1.12 9.58 4.21
N ILE A 101 0.05 10.23 3.79
CA ILE A 101 -1.29 9.66 3.71
C ILE A 101 -1.68 9.52 2.24
N ILE A 102 -2.41 8.46 1.91
CA ILE A 102 -3.08 8.31 0.61
C ILE A 102 -4.57 8.12 0.88
N VAL A 103 -5.38 8.99 0.31
CA VAL A 103 -6.85 8.89 0.32
C VAL A 103 -7.29 8.53 -1.10
N THR A 104 -7.74 7.30 -1.29
CA THR A 104 -8.13 6.80 -2.62
C THR A 104 -9.39 7.49 -3.12
N HIS A 105 -10.29 7.86 -2.22
CA HIS A 105 -11.45 8.70 -2.43
C HIS A 105 -12.03 9.16 -1.07
N THR A 106 -12.93 10.13 -1.08
CA THR A 106 -13.39 10.81 0.13
C THR A 106 -14.71 10.27 0.72
N HIS A 107 -15.10 9.03 0.42
CA HIS A 107 -16.22 8.40 1.13
C HIS A 107 -15.90 8.26 2.62
N LEU A 108 -16.94 8.30 3.47
CA LEU A 108 -16.79 8.34 4.92
C LEU A 108 -16.05 7.13 5.52
N ASP A 109 -16.10 6.00 4.87
CA ASP A 109 -15.39 4.78 5.27
C ASP A 109 -13.92 4.71 4.80
N HIS A 110 -13.47 5.71 4.03
CA HIS A 110 -12.07 5.91 3.60
C HIS A 110 -11.46 7.19 4.16
N TRP A 111 -12.31 8.20 4.48
CA TRP A 111 -11.87 9.49 4.98
C TRP A 111 -12.90 10.06 5.97
N ASP A 112 -12.82 9.66 7.24
CA ASP A 112 -13.83 10.03 8.23
C ASP A 112 -13.50 11.32 9.01
N ASP A 113 -14.51 11.87 9.69
CA ASP A 113 -14.38 13.07 10.53
C ASP A 113 -13.34 12.92 11.65
N ALA A 114 -13.11 11.70 12.15
CA ALA A 114 -12.11 11.45 13.17
C ALA A 114 -10.71 11.58 12.59
N ALA A 115 -10.44 11.00 11.42
CA ALA A 115 -9.19 11.18 10.69
C ALA A 115 -8.94 12.65 10.39
N GLN A 116 -9.96 13.37 9.89
CA GLN A 116 -9.86 14.81 9.63
C GLN A 116 -9.43 15.62 10.85
N LYS A 117 -9.88 15.26 12.06
CA LYS A 117 -9.58 15.97 13.31
C LYS A 117 -8.24 15.55 13.92
N LEU A 118 -7.88 14.28 13.84
CA LEU A 118 -6.74 13.71 14.54
C LEU A 118 -5.43 13.82 13.77
N LEU A 119 -5.49 13.82 12.43
CA LEU A 119 -4.29 13.79 11.59
C LEU A 119 -3.58 15.15 11.56
N PRO A 120 -2.22 15.18 11.56
CA PRO A 120 -1.44 16.39 11.43
C PRO A 120 -1.74 17.11 10.12
N LYS A 121 -2.07 18.41 10.18
CA LYS A 121 -2.52 19.19 9.02
C LYS A 121 -1.43 19.45 7.98
N ASN A 122 -0.16 19.28 8.34
CA ASN A 122 1.01 19.47 7.49
C ASN A 122 1.61 18.16 6.95
N ILE A 123 0.99 17.01 7.22
CA ILE A 123 1.45 15.73 6.67
C ILE A 123 1.21 15.70 5.15
N PRO A 124 2.16 15.24 4.32
CA PRO A 124 1.92 15.01 2.90
C PRO A 124 0.72 14.08 2.68
N LEU A 125 -0.25 14.50 1.90
CA LEU A 125 -1.49 13.77 1.65
C LEU A 125 -1.78 13.70 0.15
N TYR A 126 -1.86 12.48 -0.40
CA TYR A 126 -2.16 12.24 -1.80
C TYR A 126 -3.63 11.92 -2.00
N VAL A 127 -4.22 12.52 -3.04
CA VAL A 127 -5.62 12.32 -3.45
C VAL A 127 -5.70 12.08 -4.95
N GLN A 128 -6.84 11.58 -5.40
CA GLN A 128 -7.03 11.18 -6.80
C GLN A 128 -7.29 12.35 -7.77
N ASN A 129 -7.89 13.47 -7.33
CA ASN A 129 -8.36 14.56 -8.20
C ASN A 129 -8.46 15.88 -7.44
N GLU A 130 -8.82 16.96 -8.18
CA GLU A 130 -8.95 18.31 -7.59
C GLU A 130 -10.15 18.42 -6.65
N SER A 131 -11.27 17.76 -6.92
CA SER A 131 -12.45 17.81 -6.06
C SER A 131 -12.15 17.29 -4.66
N ASP A 132 -11.48 16.12 -4.56
CA ASP A 132 -11.06 15.56 -3.27
C ASP A 132 -9.99 16.46 -2.60
N ALA A 133 -9.10 17.06 -3.40
CA ALA A 133 -8.10 17.97 -2.88
C ALA A 133 -8.73 19.24 -2.29
N GLU A 134 -9.75 19.80 -2.92
CA GLU A 134 -10.49 20.98 -2.42
C GLU A 134 -11.17 20.64 -1.08
N ILE A 135 -11.91 19.53 -1.01
CA ILE A 135 -12.56 19.05 0.21
C ILE A 135 -11.54 18.93 1.37
N ILE A 136 -10.40 18.30 1.13
CA ILE A 136 -9.40 18.05 2.16
C ILE A 136 -8.66 19.34 2.56
N ARG A 137 -8.40 20.26 1.62
CA ARG A 137 -7.85 21.60 1.92
C ARG A 137 -8.80 22.44 2.78
N GLU A 138 -10.11 22.41 2.52
CA GLU A 138 -11.13 23.07 3.32
C GLU A 138 -11.17 22.54 4.76
N GLN A 139 -10.77 21.30 4.99
CA GLN A 139 -10.61 20.67 6.30
C GLN A 139 -9.29 21.07 7.00
N GLY A 140 -8.51 21.97 6.39
CA GLY A 140 -7.31 22.59 6.95
C GLY A 140 -5.99 21.89 6.66
N PHE A 141 -5.95 20.87 5.78
CA PHE A 141 -4.71 20.23 5.36
C PHE A 141 -3.96 21.12 4.36
N VAL A 142 -2.66 21.32 4.57
CA VAL A 142 -1.86 22.29 3.81
C VAL A 142 -0.92 21.66 2.77
N ASP A 143 -0.60 20.38 2.88
CA ASP A 143 0.23 19.66 1.90
C ASP A 143 -0.61 18.58 1.18
N VAL A 144 -1.59 19.01 0.40
CA VAL A 144 -2.49 18.15 -0.37
C VAL A 144 -2.01 18.07 -1.82
N ARG A 145 -1.65 16.88 -2.24
CA ARG A 145 -1.03 16.56 -3.53
C ARG A 145 -1.95 15.70 -4.37
N ILE A 146 -2.19 16.10 -5.62
CA ILE A 146 -3.00 15.31 -6.55
C ILE A 146 -2.10 14.30 -7.26
N LEU A 147 -2.41 13.01 -7.11
CA LEU A 147 -1.79 11.95 -7.87
C LEU A 147 -2.49 11.85 -9.25
N LYS A 148 -1.96 12.58 -10.24
CA LYS A 148 -2.52 12.58 -11.61
C LYS A 148 -2.22 11.29 -12.33
N ASP A 149 -0.94 11.03 -12.59
CA ASP A 149 -0.44 9.83 -13.25
C ASP A 149 0.54 9.12 -12.31
N HIS A 150 1.63 9.78 -11.94
CA HIS A 150 2.63 9.30 -10.99
C HIS A 150 3.21 10.43 -10.14
N ALA A 151 3.77 10.06 -8.99
CA ALA A 151 4.50 10.95 -8.10
C ALA A 151 5.66 10.21 -7.43
N GLU A 152 6.72 10.93 -7.13
CA GLU A 152 7.84 10.41 -6.34
C GLU A 152 7.74 10.92 -4.90
N PHE A 153 7.88 10.01 -3.94
CA PHE A 153 7.94 10.35 -2.52
C PHE A 153 8.97 9.49 -1.80
N GLN A 154 10.03 10.09 -1.29
CA GLN A 154 11.13 9.44 -0.55
C GLN A 154 11.68 8.19 -1.27
N GLY A 155 11.84 8.24 -2.60
CA GLY A 155 12.36 7.14 -3.41
C GLY A 155 11.32 6.08 -3.80
N VAL A 156 10.05 6.29 -3.44
CA VAL A 156 8.92 5.47 -3.86
C VAL A 156 8.18 6.17 -5.00
N THR A 157 8.02 5.48 -6.12
CA THR A 157 7.13 5.88 -7.21
C THR A 157 5.72 5.40 -6.90
N LEU A 158 4.79 6.34 -6.80
CA LEU A 158 3.35 6.10 -6.69
C LEU A 158 2.73 6.31 -8.06
N THR A 159 2.10 5.29 -8.64
CA THR A 159 1.42 5.41 -9.93
C THR A 159 -0.07 5.17 -9.76
N LYS A 160 -0.88 6.15 -10.19
CA LYS A 160 -2.34 6.05 -10.16
C LYS A 160 -2.86 5.04 -11.18
N THR A 161 -3.82 4.23 -10.78
CA THR A 161 -4.61 3.39 -11.67
C THR A 161 -6.07 3.81 -11.64
N GLY A 162 -6.80 3.50 -12.70
CA GLY A 162 -8.23 3.72 -12.78
C GLY A 162 -9.03 2.58 -12.16
N GLY A 163 -10.34 2.81 -12.05
CA GLY A 163 -11.32 1.86 -11.59
C GLY A 163 -12.73 2.43 -11.69
N GLN A 164 -13.74 1.66 -11.26
CA GLN A 164 -15.13 2.11 -11.19
C GLN A 164 -15.79 1.52 -9.95
N HIS A 165 -16.31 2.37 -9.10
CA HIS A 165 -16.95 2.03 -7.84
C HIS A 165 -18.41 1.64 -8.03
N GLY A 166 -18.67 0.54 -8.75
CA GLY A 166 -19.99 0.02 -9.08
C GLY A 166 -20.16 -0.37 -10.54
N THR A 167 -21.32 -0.90 -10.88
CA THR A 167 -21.63 -1.43 -12.21
C THR A 167 -21.94 -0.31 -13.22
N ASP A 168 -21.77 -0.61 -14.52
CA ASP A 168 -22.13 0.33 -15.59
C ASP A 168 -23.60 0.75 -15.54
N LYS A 169 -24.50 -0.14 -15.08
CA LYS A 169 -25.93 0.17 -14.88
C LYS A 169 -26.13 1.22 -13.79
N MET A 170 -25.36 1.16 -12.71
CA MET A 170 -25.42 2.16 -11.62
C MET A 170 -24.96 3.53 -12.13
N TYR A 171 -23.90 3.58 -12.95
CA TYR A 171 -23.38 4.82 -13.53
C TYR A 171 -24.26 5.44 -14.65
N GLN A 172 -25.24 4.69 -15.16
CA GLN A 172 -26.27 5.26 -16.04
C GLN A 172 -27.30 6.11 -15.28
N LEU A 173 -27.34 6.03 -13.96
CA LEU A 173 -28.22 6.81 -13.09
C LEU A 173 -27.44 8.02 -12.53
N PRO A 174 -27.68 9.27 -12.98
CA PRO A 174 -26.83 10.42 -12.68
C PRO A 174 -26.59 10.65 -11.17
N GLN A 175 -27.63 10.57 -10.36
CA GLN A 175 -27.52 10.78 -8.91
C GLN A 175 -26.69 9.68 -8.22
N LEU A 176 -26.82 8.43 -8.69
CA LEU A 176 -26.05 7.32 -8.16
C LEU A 176 -24.59 7.39 -8.62
N ALA A 177 -24.35 7.74 -9.87
CA ALA A 177 -23.01 7.97 -10.40
C ALA A 177 -22.29 9.08 -9.63
N GLU A 178 -22.98 10.16 -9.30
CA GLU A 178 -22.46 11.25 -8.47
C GLU A 178 -22.12 10.76 -7.04
N SER A 179 -23.01 9.99 -6.42
CA SER A 179 -22.81 9.43 -5.08
C SER A 179 -21.67 8.40 -5.03
N LEU A 180 -21.54 7.54 -6.03
CA LEU A 180 -20.45 6.56 -6.13
C LEU A 180 -19.11 7.22 -6.47
N GLY A 181 -19.15 8.31 -7.22
CA GLY A 181 -17.96 9.08 -7.58
C GLY A 181 -16.91 8.27 -8.36
N VAL A 182 -15.66 8.58 -8.13
CA VAL A 182 -14.50 7.85 -8.65
C VAL A 182 -13.60 7.44 -7.50
N ALA A 183 -12.92 6.30 -7.65
CA ALA A 183 -11.87 5.85 -6.74
C ALA A 183 -10.62 5.45 -7.52
N MET A 184 -9.46 5.68 -6.95
CA MET A 184 -8.20 5.28 -7.58
C MET A 184 -7.62 4.03 -6.92
N GLY A 185 -6.85 3.27 -7.72
CA GLY A 185 -5.82 2.37 -7.21
C GLY A 185 -4.45 3.04 -7.26
N VAL A 186 -3.47 2.43 -6.60
CA VAL A 186 -2.08 2.93 -6.56
C VAL A 186 -1.10 1.79 -6.68
N VAL A 187 -0.15 1.90 -7.61
CA VAL A 187 0.99 1.01 -7.71
C VAL A 187 2.19 1.65 -7.03
N PHE A 188 2.84 0.91 -6.14
CA PHE A 188 4.06 1.31 -5.43
C PHE A 188 5.25 0.59 -6.04
N GLN A 189 6.26 1.34 -6.45
CA GLN A 189 7.50 0.84 -7.00
C GLN A 189 8.71 1.57 -6.41
N ALA A 190 9.82 0.86 -6.23
CA ALA A 190 11.12 1.44 -5.91
C ALA A 190 12.24 0.54 -6.46
N PRO A 191 13.43 1.07 -6.76
CA PRO A 191 14.52 0.27 -7.29
C PRO A 191 14.88 -0.93 -6.40
N GLY A 192 14.87 -2.13 -6.97
CA GLY A 192 15.21 -3.37 -6.27
C GLY A 192 14.15 -3.87 -5.28
N GLN A 193 12.94 -3.31 -5.30
CA GLN A 193 11.82 -3.73 -4.47
C GLN A 193 10.79 -4.53 -5.27
N LYS A 194 10.04 -5.39 -4.59
CA LYS A 194 8.80 -5.98 -5.10
C LYS A 194 7.79 -4.88 -5.43
N THR A 195 6.98 -5.07 -6.47
CA THR A 195 5.89 -4.16 -6.83
C THR A 195 4.64 -4.47 -6.01
N LEU A 196 4.06 -3.47 -5.35
CA LEU A 196 2.77 -3.58 -4.65
C LEU A 196 1.69 -2.83 -5.46
N TYR A 197 0.54 -3.44 -5.63
CA TYR A 197 -0.65 -2.81 -6.22
C TYR A 197 -1.79 -2.77 -5.22
N LEU A 198 -2.15 -1.58 -4.75
CA LEU A 198 -3.40 -1.28 -4.04
C LEU A 198 -4.49 -1.05 -5.09
N VAL A 199 -5.47 -1.93 -5.16
CA VAL A 199 -6.52 -1.87 -6.19
C VAL A 199 -7.53 -0.75 -5.94
N GLY A 200 -7.84 -0.46 -4.66
CA GLY A 200 -8.86 0.52 -4.26
C GLY A 200 -10.30 0.01 -4.44
N ASP A 201 -11.26 0.92 -4.32
CA ASP A 201 -12.69 0.59 -4.44
C ASP A 201 -13.12 0.59 -5.90
N THR A 202 -13.08 -0.59 -6.49
CA THR A 202 -13.52 -0.84 -7.86
C THR A 202 -14.14 -2.23 -7.99
N ILE A 203 -15.07 -2.39 -8.91
CA ILE A 203 -15.37 -3.71 -9.46
C ILE A 203 -14.27 -4.10 -10.46
N TRP A 204 -14.25 -5.35 -10.91
CA TRP A 204 -13.29 -5.75 -11.95
C TRP A 204 -13.56 -5.03 -13.28
N ARG A 205 -12.55 -4.31 -13.77
CA ARG A 205 -12.60 -3.50 -15.00
C ARG A 205 -11.35 -3.71 -15.84
N SER A 206 -11.38 -3.23 -17.08
CA SER A 206 -10.23 -3.21 -17.98
C SER A 206 -9.02 -2.46 -17.41
N GLU A 207 -9.25 -1.46 -16.57
CA GLU A 207 -8.20 -0.68 -15.90
C GLU A 207 -7.41 -1.56 -14.92
N VAL A 208 -8.07 -2.50 -14.25
CA VAL A 208 -7.41 -3.51 -13.40
C VAL A 208 -6.60 -4.48 -14.25
N ASP A 209 -7.18 -5.02 -15.33
CA ASP A 209 -6.46 -5.90 -16.27
C ASP A 209 -5.20 -5.18 -16.84
N GLN A 210 -5.31 -3.89 -17.18
CA GLN A 210 -4.19 -3.07 -17.65
C GLN A 210 -3.12 -2.87 -16.57
N ALA A 211 -3.52 -2.56 -15.34
CA ALA A 211 -2.58 -2.40 -14.23
C ALA A 211 -1.81 -3.69 -13.95
N LEU A 212 -2.49 -4.84 -13.90
CA LEU A 212 -1.85 -6.15 -13.73
C LEU A 212 -0.86 -6.46 -14.86
N ALA A 213 -1.24 -6.18 -16.12
CA ALA A 213 -0.39 -6.43 -17.28
C ALA A 213 0.84 -5.49 -17.34
N ASN A 214 0.65 -4.20 -17.01
CA ASN A 214 1.70 -3.19 -17.13
C ASN A 214 2.73 -3.27 -16.00
N TYR A 215 2.30 -3.62 -14.79
CA TYR A 215 3.15 -3.53 -13.60
C TYR A 215 3.55 -4.90 -13.03
N SER A 216 2.88 -6.00 -13.42
CA SER A 216 3.16 -7.37 -12.95
C SER A 216 3.43 -7.41 -11.44
N PRO A 217 2.48 -6.96 -10.59
CA PRO A 217 2.72 -6.78 -9.17
C PRO A 217 3.03 -8.10 -8.47
N ASP A 218 3.98 -8.07 -7.52
CA ASP A 218 4.31 -9.19 -6.64
C ASP A 218 3.31 -9.34 -5.48
N VAL A 219 2.70 -8.21 -5.07
CA VAL A 219 1.70 -8.15 -4.00
C VAL A 219 0.51 -7.32 -4.50
N ILE A 220 -0.70 -7.86 -4.33
CA ILE A 220 -1.94 -7.19 -4.75
C ILE A 220 -2.85 -7.05 -3.53
N LEU A 221 -3.12 -5.81 -3.11
CA LEU A 221 -4.04 -5.48 -2.03
C LEU A 221 -5.42 -5.16 -2.60
N ILE A 222 -6.41 -5.98 -2.28
CA ILE A 222 -7.76 -5.96 -2.86
C ILE A 222 -8.79 -5.61 -1.78
N ASN A 223 -9.60 -4.59 -2.04
CA ASN A 223 -10.81 -4.29 -1.27
C ASN A 223 -11.90 -5.30 -1.66
N ALA A 224 -12.05 -6.39 -0.88
CA ALA A 224 -12.77 -7.61 -1.25
C ALA A 224 -14.10 -7.81 -0.50
N GLY A 225 -14.64 -6.76 0.12
CA GLY A 225 -15.85 -6.86 0.95
C GLY A 225 -17.16 -7.04 0.20
N TYR A 226 -17.17 -6.99 -1.14
CA TYR A 226 -18.37 -7.13 -1.98
C TYR A 226 -19.48 -6.18 -1.53
N ALA A 227 -19.18 -4.90 -1.36
CA ALA A 227 -20.08 -3.87 -0.88
C ALA A 227 -21.35 -3.76 -1.76
N ARG A 228 -22.52 -3.62 -1.13
CA ARG A 228 -23.82 -3.71 -1.82
C ARG A 228 -24.72 -2.53 -1.54
N LEU A 229 -25.43 -2.09 -2.58
CA LEU A 229 -26.55 -1.16 -2.51
C LEU A 229 -27.88 -1.92 -2.49
N THR A 230 -28.85 -1.42 -1.73
CA THR A 230 -30.21 -1.99 -1.69
C THR A 230 -30.95 -1.66 -2.99
N GLY A 231 -31.58 -2.66 -3.60
CA GLY A 231 -32.35 -2.48 -4.82
C GLY A 231 -31.52 -2.47 -6.12
N TYR A 232 -30.22 -2.73 -6.04
CA TYR A 232 -29.34 -2.84 -7.21
C TYR A 232 -28.67 -4.21 -7.27
N ASP A 233 -28.53 -4.74 -8.48
CA ASP A 233 -27.80 -5.97 -8.74
C ASP A 233 -26.28 -5.72 -8.81
N GLY A 234 -25.50 -6.66 -8.26
CA GLY A 234 -24.05 -6.60 -8.22
C GLY A 234 -23.52 -5.84 -7.00
N ALA A 235 -22.22 -5.76 -6.95
CA ALA A 235 -21.48 -5.05 -5.91
C ALA A 235 -20.89 -3.74 -6.45
N ILE A 236 -20.44 -2.89 -5.53
CA ILE A 236 -19.73 -1.65 -5.88
C ILE A 236 -18.22 -1.77 -5.71
N ILE A 237 -17.75 -2.84 -5.07
CA ILE A 237 -16.32 -3.23 -5.00
C ILE A 237 -16.17 -4.73 -5.29
N MET A 238 -14.93 -5.18 -5.41
CA MET A 238 -14.58 -6.58 -5.65
C MET A 238 -15.05 -7.52 -4.54
N GLY A 239 -15.14 -8.80 -4.87
CA GLY A 239 -15.49 -9.91 -3.97
C GLY A 239 -14.58 -11.12 -4.18
N LYS A 240 -14.98 -12.24 -3.58
CA LYS A 240 -14.21 -13.50 -3.59
C LYS A 240 -13.92 -14.05 -4.99
N GLU A 241 -14.83 -13.88 -5.93
CA GLU A 241 -14.64 -14.28 -7.33
C GLU A 241 -13.53 -13.47 -7.99
N ASP A 242 -13.42 -12.18 -7.65
CA ASP A 242 -12.37 -11.29 -8.17
C ASP A 242 -11.00 -11.62 -7.56
N VAL A 243 -10.95 -12.05 -6.28
CA VAL A 243 -9.73 -12.57 -5.66
C VAL A 243 -9.21 -13.79 -6.41
N VAL A 244 -10.10 -14.74 -6.76
CA VAL A 244 -9.74 -15.90 -7.60
C VAL A 244 -9.33 -15.46 -9.01
N ARG A 245 -9.98 -14.48 -9.59
CA ARG A 245 -9.62 -13.94 -10.91
C ARG A 245 -8.23 -13.30 -10.86
N ALA A 246 -7.91 -12.51 -9.84
CA ALA A 246 -6.59 -11.93 -9.66
C ALA A 246 -5.50 -12.99 -9.51
N SER A 247 -5.75 -14.05 -8.73
CA SER A 247 -4.81 -15.16 -8.55
C SER A 247 -4.48 -15.90 -9.83
N LYS A 248 -5.41 -15.94 -10.79
CA LYS A 248 -5.20 -16.54 -12.12
C LYS A 248 -4.49 -15.57 -13.08
N ALA A 249 -4.79 -14.27 -12.97
CA ALA A 249 -4.19 -13.24 -13.82
C ALA A 249 -2.70 -13.03 -13.52
N VAL A 250 -2.30 -13.13 -12.24
CA VAL A 250 -0.90 -13.00 -11.78
C VAL A 250 -0.56 -14.20 -10.89
N PRO A 251 -0.20 -15.36 -11.45
CA PRO A 251 -0.04 -16.61 -10.70
C PRO A 251 1.05 -16.58 -9.63
N ASP A 252 2.05 -15.72 -9.77
CA ASP A 252 3.18 -15.59 -8.83
C ASP A 252 2.96 -14.54 -7.74
N ALA A 253 1.88 -13.75 -7.83
CA ALA A 253 1.58 -12.71 -6.85
C ALA A 253 0.98 -13.31 -5.56
N THR A 254 1.29 -12.65 -4.43
CA THR A 254 0.54 -12.81 -3.18
C THR A 254 -0.60 -11.80 -3.15
N LEU A 255 -1.80 -12.26 -2.83
CA LEU A 255 -2.99 -11.43 -2.71
C LEU A 255 -3.23 -11.10 -1.23
N VAL A 256 -3.61 -9.88 -0.94
CA VAL A 256 -4.04 -9.44 0.41
C VAL A 256 -5.46 -8.92 0.29
N ALA A 257 -6.38 -9.50 1.04
CA ALA A 257 -7.78 -9.08 1.03
C ALA A 257 -8.11 -8.25 2.26
N THR A 258 -8.68 -7.08 2.04
CA THR A 258 -9.08 -6.10 3.06
C THR A 258 -10.49 -5.59 2.82
N HIS A 259 -10.93 -4.59 3.59
CA HIS A 259 -12.21 -3.91 3.46
C HIS A 259 -13.41 -4.85 3.70
N MET A 260 -13.35 -5.63 4.78
CA MET A 260 -14.40 -6.56 5.21
C MET A 260 -14.73 -6.35 6.69
N ASP A 261 -15.93 -6.80 7.11
CA ASP A 261 -16.42 -6.94 8.49
C ASP A 261 -16.55 -5.65 9.33
N ALA A 262 -16.03 -4.51 8.87
CA ALA A 262 -15.94 -3.30 9.68
C ALA A 262 -17.03 -2.25 9.42
N ILE A 263 -17.75 -2.34 8.31
CA ILE A 263 -18.84 -1.42 7.96
C ILE A 263 -20.07 -2.15 7.45
N ASN A 264 -21.22 -1.48 7.51
CA ASN A 264 -22.53 -2.13 7.35
C ASN A 264 -22.74 -2.80 5.99
N HIS A 265 -22.30 -2.21 4.89
CA HIS A 265 -22.72 -2.62 3.55
C HIS A 265 -21.87 -3.72 2.90
N MET A 266 -20.92 -4.29 3.63
CA MET A 266 -20.15 -5.44 3.15
C MET A 266 -21.05 -6.66 2.98
N GLY A 267 -21.07 -7.21 1.79
CA GLY A 267 -21.83 -8.41 1.41
C GLY A 267 -21.02 -9.70 1.59
N GLN A 268 -19.75 -9.60 1.98
CA GLN A 268 -18.84 -10.71 2.19
C GLN A 268 -17.98 -10.48 3.43
N SER A 269 -17.79 -11.53 4.23
CA SER A 269 -16.94 -11.56 5.41
C SER A 269 -15.57 -12.18 5.13
N ARG A 270 -14.58 -11.94 6.03
CA ARG A 270 -13.29 -12.64 6.02
C ARG A 270 -13.46 -14.16 6.10
N SER A 271 -14.41 -14.64 6.92
CA SER A 271 -14.67 -16.08 7.08
C SER A 271 -15.15 -16.72 5.77
N GLU A 272 -16.09 -16.08 5.07
CA GLU A 272 -16.59 -16.56 3.78
C GLU A 272 -15.50 -16.53 2.70
N LEU A 273 -14.64 -15.53 2.71
CA LEU A 273 -13.51 -15.48 1.79
C LEU A 273 -12.49 -16.57 2.08
N LYS A 274 -12.13 -16.81 3.37
CA LYS A 274 -11.22 -17.90 3.78
C LYS A 274 -11.71 -19.26 3.28
N GLU A 275 -12.97 -19.58 3.55
CA GLU A 275 -13.58 -20.81 3.08
C GLU A 275 -13.55 -20.92 1.55
N TYR A 276 -13.85 -19.84 0.86
CA TYR A 276 -13.90 -19.85 -0.61
C TYR A 276 -12.51 -20.03 -1.25
N VAL A 277 -11.47 -19.37 -0.77
CA VAL A 277 -10.11 -19.52 -1.32
C VAL A 277 -9.52 -20.91 -1.03
N GLU A 278 -9.89 -21.54 0.10
CA GLU A 278 -9.57 -22.94 0.39
C GLU A 278 -10.23 -23.88 -0.64
N GLN A 279 -11.52 -23.71 -0.89
CA GLN A 279 -12.26 -24.49 -1.89
C GLN A 279 -11.68 -24.33 -3.31
N GLN A 280 -11.12 -23.16 -3.62
CA GLN A 280 -10.47 -22.88 -4.91
C GLN A 280 -9.01 -23.34 -4.97
N GLY A 281 -8.44 -23.82 -3.88
CA GLY A 281 -7.05 -24.30 -3.80
C GLY A 281 -5.99 -23.20 -3.93
N ILE A 282 -6.30 -21.98 -3.52
CA ILE A 282 -5.41 -20.80 -3.62
C ILE A 282 -5.08 -20.19 -2.25
N ALA A 283 -5.50 -20.80 -1.15
CA ALA A 283 -5.36 -20.25 0.21
C ALA A 283 -3.90 -19.88 0.57
N GLU A 284 -2.91 -20.63 0.11
CA GLU A 284 -1.49 -20.36 0.39
C GLU A 284 -0.97 -19.05 -0.23
N ARG A 285 -1.72 -18.44 -1.16
CA ARG A 285 -1.37 -17.19 -1.85
C ARG A 285 -2.29 -16.03 -1.48
N VAL A 286 -3.22 -16.24 -0.55
CA VAL A 286 -4.20 -15.21 -0.16
C VAL A 286 -4.12 -14.95 1.33
N GLU A 287 -3.54 -13.83 1.69
CA GLU A 287 -3.53 -13.30 3.05
C GLU A 287 -4.86 -12.59 3.33
N ILE A 288 -5.51 -12.94 4.43
CA ILE A 288 -6.76 -12.32 4.90
C ILE A 288 -6.53 -11.89 6.35
N PRO A 289 -5.80 -10.77 6.57
CA PRO A 289 -5.38 -10.36 7.89
C PRO A 289 -6.55 -9.90 8.75
N GLU A 290 -6.51 -10.26 10.03
CA GLU A 290 -7.39 -9.68 11.04
C GLU A 290 -6.98 -8.24 11.36
N ASP A 291 -7.91 -7.43 11.93
CA ASP A 291 -7.61 -6.07 12.33
C ASP A 291 -6.46 -6.05 13.35
N GLY A 292 -5.46 -5.21 13.13
CA GLY A 292 -4.21 -5.12 13.89
C GLY A 292 -3.08 -6.03 13.39
N ALA A 293 -3.37 -7.04 12.57
CA ALA A 293 -2.36 -7.98 12.08
C ALA A 293 -1.37 -7.32 11.09
N VAL A 294 -0.15 -7.86 11.09
CA VAL A 294 0.94 -7.43 10.20
C VAL A 294 1.33 -8.61 9.32
N VAL A 295 1.40 -8.39 8.03
CA VAL A 295 1.94 -9.31 7.02
C VAL A 295 3.17 -8.70 6.34
N LYS A 296 4.10 -9.55 5.89
CA LYS A 296 5.38 -9.12 5.30
C LYS A 296 5.68 -9.94 4.04
N PHE A 297 6.26 -9.28 3.03
CA PHE A 297 6.50 -9.86 1.72
C PHE A 297 7.91 -9.65 1.21
#